data_b30c83287bf5dc7a8f41a3f5cc0cdaf3
#
_entry.id   b30c83287bf5dc7a8f41a3f5cc0cdaf3
#
_cell.length_a   1.000
_cell.length_b   1.000
_cell.length_c   1.000
_cell.angle_alpha   90.00
_cell.angle_beta   90.00
_cell.angle_gamma   90.00
#
_symmetry.space_group_name_H-M   'P 1'
#
loop_
_entity.id
_entity.type
_entity.pdbx_description
1 polymer ?
#
loop_
_entity_poly.entity_id
_entity_poly.type
_entity_poly.pdbx_seq_one_letter_code
_entity_poly.pdbx_strand_id
1 'polypeptide(L)'
;SNPDNFFVQVIEINLDTLEPHIVGPHTPDLARPVSRLKEDAIDNSYPLQISSALIGSCTNSSYEDIGRAAYIAREAAKKGLKSKVPLMVTPGSEITRATIERDGYLRDLEAIGATVLANACGPCIGQWKRDDIEPGESNSIVSSYNRNFPARNDGNKETLSFIGSPETVIGLALGG
;
A
#
# COMPACT_ATOMS: atom_id res chain seq x y z
N SER A 1 -19.15 23.41 -23.52
CA SER A 1 -20.32 23.71 -22.67
C SER A 1 -19.85 23.82 -21.22
N ASN A 2 -20.33 24.80 -20.47
CA ASN A 2 -19.96 24.95 -19.07
C ASN A 2 -20.60 23.83 -18.26
N PRO A 3 -19.81 22.99 -17.52
CA PRO A 3 -20.32 21.89 -16.73
C PRO A 3 -21.28 22.32 -15.60
N ASP A 4 -21.11 23.52 -15.04
CA ASP A 4 -21.97 24.05 -13.97
C ASP A 4 -23.46 24.11 -14.36
N ASN A 5 -23.75 24.14 -15.65
CA ASN A 5 -25.13 24.16 -16.15
C ASN A 5 -25.82 22.79 -16.12
N PHE A 6 -25.05 21.70 -15.90
CA PHE A 6 -25.55 20.33 -16.06
C PHE A 6 -25.36 19.46 -14.81
N PHE A 7 -24.47 19.86 -13.88
CA PHE A 7 -24.13 19.08 -12.70
C PHE A 7 -24.45 19.82 -11.42
N VAL A 8 -24.84 19.08 -10.39
CA VAL A 8 -25.16 19.63 -9.06
C VAL A 8 -23.90 20.14 -8.36
N GLN A 9 -22.76 19.51 -8.66
CA GLN A 9 -21.46 19.87 -8.11
C GLN A 9 -20.39 19.65 -9.16
N VAL A 10 -19.43 20.57 -9.25
CA VAL A 10 -18.22 20.45 -10.05
C VAL A 10 -17.02 20.43 -9.12
N ILE A 11 -16.13 19.46 -9.30
CA ILE A 11 -14.89 19.34 -8.54
C ILE A 11 -13.73 19.58 -9.52
N GLU A 12 -12.93 20.58 -9.24
CA GLU A 12 -11.73 20.90 -9.99
C GLU A 12 -10.49 20.33 -9.28
N ILE A 13 -9.68 19.54 -10.01
CA ILE A 13 -8.43 18.99 -9.50
C ILE A 13 -7.30 19.49 -10.38
N ASN A 14 -6.39 20.27 -9.80
CA ASN A 14 -5.19 20.72 -10.49
C ASN A 14 -4.12 19.62 -10.45
N LEU A 15 -3.85 19.00 -11.59
CA LEU A 15 -2.88 17.90 -11.70
C LEU A 15 -1.44 18.36 -11.50
N ASP A 16 -1.12 19.63 -11.71
CA ASP A 16 0.24 20.17 -11.52
C ASP A 16 0.63 20.23 -10.03
N THR A 17 -0.36 20.30 -9.15
CA THR A 17 -0.15 20.36 -7.69
C THR A 17 -0.61 19.11 -6.95
N LEU A 18 -1.15 18.15 -7.68
CA LEU A 18 -1.60 16.88 -7.11
C LEU A 18 -0.40 16.01 -6.72
N GLU A 19 -0.30 15.67 -5.46
CA GLU A 19 0.65 14.70 -4.95
C GLU A 19 -0.02 13.36 -4.57
N PRO A 20 0.74 12.25 -4.39
CA PRO A 20 0.18 11.00 -3.91
C PRO A 20 -0.58 11.16 -2.59
N HIS A 21 -1.72 10.51 -2.49
CA HIS A 21 -2.55 10.50 -1.28
C HIS A 21 -2.53 9.13 -0.61
N ILE A 22 -2.73 9.14 0.69
CA ILE A 22 -2.92 7.95 1.51
C ILE A 22 -4.20 8.11 2.33
N VAL A 23 -4.90 7.00 2.53
CA VAL A 23 -6.21 6.97 3.19
C VAL A 23 -6.13 6.14 4.46
N GLY A 24 -6.76 6.60 5.52
CA GLY A 24 -6.85 5.86 6.79
C GLY A 24 -6.26 6.62 7.98
N PRO A 25 -6.20 6.00 9.15
CA PRO A 25 -6.60 4.61 9.40
C PRO A 25 -8.12 4.43 9.57
N HIS A 26 -8.59 3.19 9.53
CA HIS A 26 -9.93 2.74 9.92
C HIS A 26 -11.11 3.21 9.07
N THR A 27 -10.94 4.18 8.18
CA THR A 27 -12.00 4.72 7.33
C THR A 27 -11.46 5.16 5.97
N PRO A 28 -12.27 5.05 4.89
CA PRO A 28 -11.88 5.58 3.58
C PRO A 28 -11.95 7.11 3.49
N ASP A 29 -12.55 7.77 4.48
CA ASP A 29 -12.81 9.23 4.43
C ASP A 29 -11.62 10.08 4.88
N LEU A 30 -10.61 9.48 5.54
CA LEU A 30 -9.40 10.17 5.98
C LEU A 30 -8.32 10.15 4.90
N ALA A 31 -8.58 10.83 3.79
CA ALA A 31 -7.58 11.01 2.73
C ALA A 31 -6.69 12.21 3.04
N ARG A 32 -5.38 12.05 2.83
CA ARG A 32 -4.40 13.13 2.98
C ARG A 32 -3.24 12.97 2.02
N PRO A 33 -2.58 14.09 1.66
CA PRO A 33 -1.31 14.03 0.94
C PRO A 33 -0.25 13.24 1.73
N VAL A 34 0.57 12.46 1.04
CA VAL A 34 1.64 11.68 1.70
C VAL A 34 2.63 12.58 2.43
N SER A 35 2.86 13.80 1.93
CA SER A 35 3.73 14.79 2.58
C SER A 35 3.26 15.17 3.99
N ARG A 36 1.96 15.03 4.30
CA ARG A 36 1.35 15.35 5.59
C ARG A 36 1.29 14.16 6.54
N LEU A 37 1.59 12.95 6.08
CA LEU A 37 1.39 11.72 6.86
C LEU A 37 2.15 11.74 8.20
N LYS A 38 3.39 12.22 8.20
CA LYS A 38 4.22 12.28 9.41
C LYS A 38 3.64 13.25 10.45
N GLU A 39 3.21 14.43 10.04
CA GLU A 39 2.58 15.42 10.93
C GLU A 39 1.31 14.85 11.53
N ASP A 40 0.44 14.29 10.70
CA ASP A 40 -0.81 13.68 11.13
C ASP A 40 -0.58 12.49 12.07
N ALA A 41 0.46 11.71 11.86
CA ALA A 41 0.81 10.60 12.76
C ALA A 41 1.23 11.11 14.14
N ILE A 42 2.00 12.21 14.21
CA ILE A 42 2.38 12.84 15.48
C ILE A 42 1.16 13.41 16.20
N ASP A 43 0.33 14.16 15.49
CA ASP A 43 -0.85 14.84 16.05
C ASP A 43 -1.88 13.84 16.60
N ASN A 44 -2.00 12.68 15.98
CA ASN A 44 -2.92 11.62 16.40
C ASN A 44 -2.27 10.52 17.23
N SER A 45 -0.99 10.65 17.58
CA SER A 45 -0.23 9.66 18.34
C SER A 45 -0.20 8.27 17.68
N TYR A 46 -0.18 8.22 16.35
CA TYR A 46 -0.01 6.97 15.61
C TYR A 46 1.45 6.48 15.67
N PRO A 47 1.70 5.17 15.72
CA PRO A 47 3.06 4.63 15.57
C PRO A 47 3.71 5.18 14.29
N LEU A 48 4.86 5.86 14.46
CA LEU A 48 5.57 6.49 13.33
C LEU A 48 6.26 5.47 12.43
N GLN A 49 6.68 4.35 13.01
CA GLN A 49 7.31 3.28 12.26
C GLN A 49 6.26 2.38 11.62
N ILE A 50 6.41 2.13 10.34
CA ILE A 50 5.59 1.16 9.62
C ILE A 50 6.08 -0.24 10.00
N SER A 51 5.17 -1.10 10.46
CA SER A 51 5.49 -2.49 10.83
C SER A 51 5.50 -3.43 9.62
N SER A 52 4.70 -3.16 8.60
CA SER A 52 4.65 -3.95 7.36
C SER A 52 4.03 -3.16 6.21
N ALA A 53 4.46 -3.50 5.00
CA ALA A 53 3.94 -2.96 3.74
C ALA A 53 3.40 -4.09 2.86
N LEU A 54 2.22 -3.92 2.27
CA LEU A 54 1.54 -4.98 1.52
C LEU A 54 1.04 -4.44 0.17
N ILE A 55 1.45 -5.08 -0.91
CA ILE A 55 0.91 -4.83 -2.25
C ILE A 55 0.08 -6.02 -2.67
N GLY A 56 -1.12 -5.78 -3.18
CA GLY A 56 -1.88 -6.89 -3.67
C GLY A 56 -3.38 -6.76 -3.58
N SER A 57 -3.98 -7.90 -3.33
CA SER A 57 -5.38 -8.26 -3.50
C SER A 57 -5.80 -8.28 -4.97
N CYS A 58 -7.04 -8.70 -5.24
CA CYS A 58 -7.59 -8.73 -6.59
C CYS A 58 -7.81 -7.34 -7.22
N THR A 59 -7.68 -6.27 -6.43
CA THR A 59 -8.03 -4.91 -6.86
C THR A 59 -6.83 -4.13 -7.39
N ASN A 60 -5.71 -4.12 -6.66
CA ASN A 60 -4.54 -3.27 -6.95
C ASN A 60 -3.25 -4.11 -7.09
N SER A 61 -3.30 -5.14 -7.90
CA SER A 61 -2.18 -6.00 -8.26
C SER A 61 -2.33 -6.56 -9.68
N SER A 62 -2.85 -5.73 -10.56
CA SER A 62 -2.84 -5.99 -12.00
C SER A 62 -1.41 -6.03 -12.54
N TYR A 63 -1.25 -6.45 -13.78
CA TYR A 63 0.05 -6.40 -14.46
C TYR A 63 0.65 -4.98 -14.44
N GLU A 64 -0.17 -3.96 -14.68
CA GLU A 64 0.28 -2.56 -14.67
C GLU A 64 0.65 -2.08 -13.26
N ASP A 65 -0.14 -2.40 -12.26
CA ASP A 65 0.11 -2.01 -10.86
C ASP A 65 1.44 -2.57 -10.37
N ILE A 66 1.65 -3.88 -10.59
CA ILE A 66 2.90 -4.54 -10.23
C ILE A 66 4.06 -4.02 -11.09
N GLY A 67 3.83 -3.74 -12.37
CA GLY A 67 4.84 -3.17 -13.26
C GLY A 67 5.37 -1.81 -12.80
N ARG A 68 4.47 -0.92 -12.36
CA ARG A 68 4.85 0.40 -11.80
C ARG A 68 5.62 0.25 -10.49
N ALA A 69 5.14 -0.62 -9.59
CA ALA A 69 5.85 -0.93 -8.34
C ALA A 69 7.24 -1.54 -8.60
N ALA A 70 7.34 -2.48 -9.53
CA ALA A 70 8.61 -3.11 -9.91
C ALA A 70 9.61 -2.13 -10.54
N TYR A 71 9.12 -1.15 -11.31
CA TYR A 71 9.97 -0.09 -11.84
C TYR A 71 10.66 0.71 -10.72
N ILE A 72 9.89 1.12 -9.70
CA ILE A 72 10.44 1.84 -8.53
C ILE A 72 11.41 0.93 -7.77
N ALA A 73 11.07 -0.33 -7.56
CA ALA A 73 11.92 -1.30 -6.89
C ALA A 73 13.27 -1.48 -7.62
N ARG A 74 13.24 -1.59 -8.95
CA ARG A 74 14.44 -1.68 -9.80
C ARG A 74 15.34 -0.46 -9.65
N GLU A 75 14.76 0.75 -9.69
CA GLU A 75 15.53 1.99 -9.54
C GLU A 75 16.10 2.13 -8.11
N ALA A 76 15.37 1.69 -7.09
CA ALA A 76 15.85 1.62 -5.72
C ALA A 76 17.02 0.62 -5.58
N ALA A 77 16.87 -0.58 -6.14
CA ALA A 77 17.91 -1.62 -6.11
C ALA A 77 19.23 -1.17 -6.78
N LYS A 78 19.16 -0.44 -7.90
CA LYS A 78 20.34 0.16 -8.55
C LYS A 78 21.10 1.12 -7.64
N LYS A 79 20.41 1.74 -6.69
CA LYS A 79 21.00 2.64 -5.68
C LYS A 79 21.37 1.91 -4.38
N GLY A 80 21.26 0.58 -4.35
CA GLY A 80 21.56 -0.22 -3.16
C GLY A 80 20.50 -0.12 -2.06
N LEU A 81 19.32 0.46 -2.36
CA LEU A 81 18.24 0.59 -1.39
C LEU A 81 17.47 -0.72 -1.28
N LYS A 82 16.99 -1.01 -0.08
CA LYS A 82 16.11 -2.13 0.24
C LYS A 82 14.93 -1.64 1.07
N SER A 83 13.87 -2.42 1.08
CA SER A 83 12.77 -2.20 2.01
C SER A 83 13.29 -2.23 3.44
N LYS A 84 12.89 -1.24 4.24
CA LYS A 84 13.23 -1.17 5.67
C LYS A 84 12.25 -1.93 6.55
N VAL A 85 11.12 -2.34 5.97
CA VAL A 85 10.07 -3.08 6.64
C VAL A 85 9.72 -4.33 5.84
N PRO A 86 9.12 -5.38 6.43
CA PRO A 86 8.59 -6.50 5.68
C PRO A 86 7.67 -6.00 4.55
N LEU A 87 8.00 -6.34 3.31
CA LEU A 87 7.23 -6.00 2.13
C LEU A 87 6.66 -7.27 1.51
N MET A 88 5.35 -7.40 1.49
CA MET A 88 4.66 -8.57 0.94
C MET A 88 3.91 -8.19 -0.34
N VAL A 89 3.98 -9.06 -1.33
CA VAL A 89 3.34 -8.85 -2.63
C VAL A 89 2.47 -10.05 -2.96
N THR A 90 1.18 -9.81 -3.16
CA THR A 90 0.22 -10.84 -3.60
C THR A 90 -0.26 -10.49 -5.01
N PRO A 91 0.14 -11.22 -6.05
CA PRO A 91 -0.36 -11.02 -7.41
C PRO A 91 -1.88 -11.21 -7.49
N GLY A 92 -2.55 -10.54 -8.44
CA GLY A 92 -4.01 -10.56 -8.55
C GLY A 92 -4.61 -11.88 -9.01
N SER A 93 -3.82 -12.71 -9.70
CA SER A 93 -4.20 -14.04 -10.17
C SER A 93 -2.95 -14.86 -10.54
N GLU A 94 -3.11 -16.17 -10.74
CA GLU A 94 -2.00 -17.02 -11.23
C GLU A 94 -1.55 -16.61 -12.64
N ILE A 95 -2.47 -16.16 -13.50
CA ILE A 95 -2.13 -15.65 -14.83
C ILE A 95 -1.27 -14.39 -14.71
N THR A 96 -1.68 -13.46 -13.84
CA THR A 96 -0.90 -12.25 -13.55
C THR A 96 0.47 -12.64 -12.99
N ARG A 97 0.51 -13.55 -12.00
CA ARG A 97 1.75 -14.03 -11.39
C ARG A 97 2.71 -14.58 -12.45
N ALA A 98 2.26 -15.50 -13.29
CA ALA A 98 3.10 -16.09 -14.34
C ALA A 98 3.61 -15.02 -15.34
N THR A 99 2.78 -14.02 -15.67
CA THR A 99 3.13 -12.95 -16.60
C THR A 99 4.20 -12.02 -16.02
N ILE A 100 4.01 -11.56 -14.77
CA ILE A 100 4.98 -10.65 -14.09
C ILE A 100 6.29 -11.37 -13.74
N GLU A 101 6.24 -12.69 -13.50
CA GLU A 101 7.43 -13.52 -13.32
C GLU A 101 8.22 -13.62 -14.63
N ARG A 102 7.57 -13.98 -15.74
CA ARG A 102 8.17 -14.02 -17.08
C ARG A 102 8.84 -12.71 -17.46
N ASP A 103 8.20 -11.58 -17.15
CA ASP A 103 8.67 -10.24 -17.53
C ASP A 103 9.66 -9.64 -16.50
N GLY A 104 9.99 -10.39 -15.44
CA GLY A 104 11.05 -10.06 -14.48
C GLY A 104 10.62 -9.10 -13.36
N TYR A 105 9.34 -8.74 -13.26
CA TYR A 105 8.86 -7.80 -12.24
C TYR A 105 8.98 -8.37 -10.82
N LEU A 106 8.74 -9.68 -10.65
CA LEU A 106 8.94 -10.32 -9.33
C LEU A 106 10.39 -10.22 -8.87
N ARG A 107 11.34 -10.48 -9.78
CA ARG A 107 12.77 -10.36 -9.47
C ARG A 107 13.16 -8.94 -9.04
N ASP A 108 12.58 -7.91 -9.66
CA ASP A 108 12.85 -6.52 -9.30
C ASP A 108 12.33 -6.20 -7.88
N LEU A 109 11.15 -6.71 -7.53
CA LEU A 109 10.58 -6.57 -6.18
C LEU A 109 11.37 -7.36 -5.14
N GLU A 110 11.74 -8.60 -5.43
CA GLU A 110 12.58 -9.43 -4.56
C GLU A 110 13.97 -8.82 -4.33
N ALA A 111 14.51 -8.10 -5.32
CA ALA A 111 15.80 -7.42 -5.19
C ALA A 111 15.82 -6.36 -4.08
N ILE A 112 14.70 -5.75 -3.75
CA ILE A 112 14.57 -4.82 -2.61
C ILE A 112 14.10 -5.51 -1.32
N GLY A 113 13.93 -6.83 -1.32
CA GLY A 113 13.54 -7.63 -0.15
C GLY A 113 12.06 -7.94 -0.06
N ALA A 114 11.28 -7.82 -1.14
CA ALA A 114 9.88 -8.23 -1.13
C ALA A 114 9.73 -9.76 -1.04
N THR A 115 8.71 -10.20 -0.32
CA THR A 115 8.25 -11.60 -0.29
C THR A 115 7.00 -11.74 -1.14
N VAL A 116 7.04 -12.59 -2.14
CA VAL A 116 5.89 -12.88 -2.99
C VAL A 116 5.04 -13.97 -2.35
N LEU A 117 3.79 -13.65 -2.07
CA LEU A 117 2.82 -14.56 -1.46
C LEU A 117 2.03 -15.31 -2.53
N ALA A 118 1.44 -16.44 -2.13
CA ALA A 118 0.45 -17.13 -2.96
C ALA A 118 -0.78 -16.26 -3.20
N ASN A 119 -1.47 -16.50 -4.31
CA ASN A 119 -2.71 -15.79 -4.66
C ASN A 119 -3.85 -16.17 -3.73
N ALA A 120 -3.88 -15.57 -2.56
CA ALA A 120 -4.90 -15.76 -1.55
C ALA A 120 -5.30 -14.45 -0.92
N CYS A 121 -6.53 -14.39 -0.43
CA CYS A 121 -7.04 -13.19 0.22
C CYS A 121 -6.48 -12.95 1.64
N GLY A 122 -5.72 -13.84 2.23
CA GLY A 122 -5.14 -13.81 3.58
C GLY A 122 -5.13 -12.45 4.29
N PRO A 123 -4.11 -11.62 4.09
CA PRO A 123 -4.02 -10.31 4.73
C PRO A 123 -5.16 -9.34 4.34
N CYS A 124 -5.80 -9.55 3.19
CA CYS A 124 -6.88 -8.67 2.74
C CYS A 124 -8.22 -8.93 3.45
N ILE A 125 -8.41 -10.08 4.10
CA ILE A 125 -9.68 -10.49 4.72
C ILE A 125 -9.58 -10.87 6.20
N GLY A 126 -8.53 -10.46 6.90
CA GLY A 126 -8.38 -10.75 8.32
C GLY A 126 -7.82 -12.15 8.63
N GLN A 127 -7.25 -12.83 7.65
CA GLN A 127 -6.64 -14.14 7.81
C GLN A 127 -5.10 -14.09 7.77
N TRP A 128 -4.54 -12.99 8.19
CA TRP A 128 -3.10 -12.81 8.30
C TRP A 128 -2.66 -13.01 9.75
N LYS A 129 -2.03 -14.16 10.00
CA LYS A 129 -1.38 -14.40 11.28
C LYS A 129 -0.06 -13.66 11.32
N ARG A 130 0.11 -12.83 12.33
CA ARG A 130 1.35 -12.11 12.61
C ARG A 130 2.01 -12.69 13.86
N ASP A 131 3.33 -12.93 13.73
CA ASP A 131 4.16 -13.38 14.86
C ASP A 131 5.13 -12.28 15.31
N ASP A 132 5.02 -11.08 14.72
CA ASP A 132 5.89 -9.91 14.93
C ASP A 132 5.26 -8.84 15.84
N ILE A 133 4.00 -9.01 16.24
CA ILE A 133 3.28 -8.13 17.15
C ILE A 133 2.50 -8.94 18.19
N GLU A 134 2.33 -8.38 19.38
CA GLU A 134 1.49 -8.97 20.42
C GLU A 134 0.00 -8.65 20.18
N PRO A 135 -0.93 -9.51 20.65
CA PRO A 135 -2.36 -9.21 20.58
C PRO A 135 -2.72 -7.90 21.29
N GLY A 136 -3.33 -6.96 20.56
CA GLY A 136 -3.69 -5.65 21.10
C GLY A 136 -2.57 -4.62 21.05
N GLU A 137 -1.41 -4.95 20.51
CA GLU A 137 -0.33 -4.00 20.27
C GLU A 137 -0.68 -3.03 19.13
N SER A 138 -0.48 -1.72 19.38
CA SER A 138 -0.69 -0.70 18.37
C SER A 138 0.46 -0.67 17.39
N ASN A 139 0.12 -0.74 16.11
CA ASN A 139 1.09 -0.71 15.02
C ASN A 139 0.48 -0.10 13.76
N SER A 140 1.33 0.36 12.84
CA SER A 140 0.90 0.93 11.55
C SER A 140 1.32 0.02 10.40
N ILE A 141 0.40 -0.25 9.48
CA ILE A 141 0.67 -0.92 8.21
C ILE A 141 0.24 -0.07 7.03
N VAL A 142 0.92 -0.22 5.90
CA VAL A 142 0.52 0.40 4.64
C VAL A 142 0.19 -0.66 3.60
N SER A 143 -0.87 -0.47 2.85
CA SER A 143 -1.26 -1.46 1.83
C SER A 143 -1.85 -0.81 0.59
N SER A 144 -1.89 -1.55 -0.51
CA SER A 144 -2.67 -1.19 -1.69
C SER A 144 -4.04 -1.88 -1.72
N TYR A 145 -4.53 -2.32 -0.57
CA TYR A 145 -5.83 -3.00 -0.47
C TYR A 145 -6.99 -2.00 -0.64
N ASN A 146 -8.20 -2.51 -0.61
CA ASN A 146 -9.41 -1.72 -0.84
C ASN A 146 -10.27 -1.48 0.41
N ARG A 147 -9.82 -1.91 1.58
CA ARG A 147 -10.53 -1.75 2.85
C ARG A 147 -9.55 -1.67 4.02
N ASN A 148 -9.87 -0.80 4.99
CA ASN A 148 -9.01 -0.52 6.14
C ASN A 148 -9.76 -0.38 7.47
N PHE A 149 -10.98 -0.91 7.59
CA PHE A 149 -11.70 -0.88 8.86
C PHE A 149 -10.97 -1.72 9.94
N PRO A 150 -11.22 -1.47 11.24
CA PRO A 150 -10.51 -2.14 12.33
C PRO A 150 -10.53 -3.66 12.20
N ALA A 151 -9.41 -4.30 12.51
CA ALA A 151 -9.20 -5.75 12.44
C ALA A 151 -9.28 -6.35 11.01
N ARG A 152 -9.34 -5.52 9.95
CA ARG A 152 -9.52 -6.00 8.58
C ARG A 152 -8.40 -6.90 8.08
N ASN A 153 -7.16 -6.67 8.51
CA ASN A 153 -5.99 -7.33 7.92
C ASN A 153 -5.53 -8.55 8.73
N ASP A 154 -5.26 -8.36 10.02
CA ASP A 154 -4.65 -9.34 10.91
C ASP A 154 -5.53 -9.72 12.12
N GLY A 155 -6.76 -9.20 12.17
CA GLY A 155 -7.67 -9.43 13.30
C GLY A 155 -7.39 -8.54 14.52
N ASN A 156 -6.31 -7.78 14.55
CA ASN A 156 -5.99 -6.84 15.61
C ASN A 156 -6.65 -5.48 15.35
N LYS A 157 -7.47 -5.00 16.28
CA LYS A 157 -8.16 -3.70 16.17
C LYS A 157 -7.20 -2.52 16.29
N GLU A 158 -6.06 -2.72 16.94
CA GLU A 158 -5.03 -1.71 17.14
C GLU A 158 -4.05 -1.61 15.95
N THR A 159 -4.23 -2.43 14.91
CA THR A 159 -3.50 -2.29 13.66
C THR A 159 -4.09 -1.16 12.83
N LEU A 160 -3.35 -0.07 12.73
CA LEU A 160 -3.71 1.11 11.95
C LEU A 160 -3.38 0.86 10.48
N SER A 161 -4.40 0.54 9.69
CA SER A 161 -4.23 0.22 8.27
C SER A 161 -4.44 1.45 7.40
N PHE A 162 -3.40 1.82 6.65
CA PHE A 162 -3.40 2.89 5.67
C PHE A 162 -3.41 2.32 4.26
N ILE A 163 -4.13 2.97 3.35
CA ILE A 163 -4.26 2.54 1.95
C ILE A 163 -3.66 3.59 1.03
N GLY A 164 -2.76 3.18 0.15
CA GLY A 164 -2.19 3.98 -0.92
C GLY A 164 -2.07 3.19 -2.22
N SER A 165 -1.59 3.83 -3.27
CA SER A 165 -1.26 3.11 -4.51
C SER A 165 -0.07 2.15 -4.29
N PRO A 166 0.11 1.12 -5.12
CA PRO A 166 1.29 0.25 -5.05
C PRO A 166 2.61 1.03 -5.05
N GLU A 167 2.70 2.10 -5.82
CA GLU A 167 3.87 2.99 -5.87
C GLU A 167 4.10 3.69 -4.54
N THR A 168 3.04 4.21 -3.92
CA THR A 168 3.11 4.84 -2.59
C THR A 168 3.56 3.84 -1.53
N VAL A 169 3.02 2.62 -1.56
CA VAL A 169 3.39 1.55 -0.64
C VAL A 169 4.87 1.20 -0.75
N ILE A 170 5.41 1.06 -1.98
CA ILE A 170 6.86 0.85 -2.19
C ILE A 170 7.68 2.02 -1.63
N GLY A 171 7.29 3.25 -1.94
CA GLY A 171 7.98 4.45 -1.43
C GLY A 171 8.07 4.46 0.09
N LEU A 172 6.96 4.18 0.78
CA LEU A 172 6.89 4.10 2.23
C LEU A 172 7.68 2.92 2.79
N ALA A 173 7.65 1.76 2.14
CA ALA A 173 8.45 0.60 2.56
C ALA A 173 9.97 0.85 2.48
N LEU A 174 10.42 1.62 1.50
CA LEU A 174 11.82 2.06 1.37
C LEU A 174 12.19 3.12 2.42
N GLY A 175 11.22 3.91 2.87
CA GLY A 175 11.39 4.96 3.89
C GLY A 175 11.44 4.41 5.32
N GLY A 176 10.60 3.45 5.63
CA GLY A 176 10.45 2.80 6.95
C GLY A 176 9.47 3.48 7.87
#